data_dbcea0b0972064993db9a8916a661239
#
_entry.id   dbcea0b0972064993db9a8916a661239
#
_cell.length_a   1.000
_cell.length_b   1.000
_cell.length_c   1.000
_cell.angle_alpha   90.00
_cell.angle_beta   90.00
_cell.angle_gamma   90.00
#
_symmetry.space_group_name_H-M   'P 1'
#
loop_
_entity.id
_entity.type
_entity.pdbx_description
1 polymer ?
#
loop_
_entity_poly.entity_id
_entity_poly.type
_entity_poly.pdbx_seq_one_letter_code
_entity_poly.pdbx_strand_id
1 'polypeptide(L)'
;MTKTKAGAAARPRKRSPGKSKSTSDLLFEIGTEELPYQFVPAALAALRESAETLFKDARLTHGSIRLLGTPRRLTFMVEAMADRQAPAVKEVMGPSKAVAYDTSGNPTRALQGFMAGQRIELPELEIRETPKGEYVY
;
A
#
# COMPACT_ATOMS: atom_id res chain seq x y z
N MET A 1 -40.41 18.32 44.15
CA MET A 1 -39.77 19.02 42.97
C MET A 1 -38.41 18.36 42.71
N THR A 2 -38.36 17.38 41.86
CA THR A 2 -37.13 16.65 41.55
C THR A 2 -36.77 16.89 40.06
N LYS A 3 -35.69 17.64 39.82
CA LYS A 3 -35.15 17.94 38.49
C LYS A 3 -34.39 16.74 37.92
N THR A 4 -34.90 16.09 36.89
CA THR A 4 -34.22 15.07 36.10
C THR A 4 -33.21 15.75 35.19
N LYS A 5 -31.92 15.39 35.35
CA LYS A 5 -30.80 15.86 34.52
C LYS A 5 -30.71 15.00 33.26
N ALA A 6 -31.02 15.59 32.11
CA ALA A 6 -30.91 14.94 30.82
C ALA A 6 -29.44 14.67 30.46
N GLY A 7 -29.12 13.40 30.15
CA GLY A 7 -27.81 12.99 29.70
C GLY A 7 -27.50 13.52 28.29
N ALA A 8 -26.37 14.18 28.15
CA ALA A 8 -25.87 14.68 26.88
C ALA A 8 -25.38 13.49 26.03
N ALA A 9 -26.03 13.25 24.90
CA ALA A 9 -25.59 12.28 23.89
C ALA A 9 -24.22 12.70 23.31
N ALA A 10 -23.25 11.82 23.40
CA ALA A 10 -21.93 12.04 22.81
C ALA A 10 -22.02 12.11 21.27
N ARG A 11 -21.62 13.24 20.72
CA ARG A 11 -21.52 13.47 19.28
C ARG A 11 -20.49 12.50 18.68
N PRO A 12 -20.76 11.83 17.54
CA PRO A 12 -19.78 10.99 16.87
C PRO A 12 -18.60 11.86 16.41
N ARG A 13 -17.39 11.47 16.80
CA ARG A 13 -16.15 12.11 16.35
C ARG A 13 -16.08 11.95 14.82
N LYS A 14 -16.15 13.06 14.09
CA LYS A 14 -15.81 13.09 12.66
C LYS A 14 -14.39 12.56 12.50
N ARG A 15 -14.24 11.45 11.78
CA ARG A 15 -12.94 10.99 11.29
C ARG A 15 -12.35 12.12 10.45
N SER A 16 -11.17 12.56 10.81
CA SER A 16 -10.41 13.52 10.01
C SER A 16 -10.21 12.94 8.61
N PRO A 17 -10.37 13.76 7.54
CA PRO A 17 -10.04 13.30 6.19
C PRO A 17 -8.58 12.84 6.17
N GLY A 18 -8.35 11.67 5.58
CA GLY A 18 -7.01 11.06 5.50
C GLY A 18 -5.99 12.09 5.03
N LYS A 19 -4.81 12.09 5.66
CA LYS A 19 -3.67 12.95 5.26
C LYS A 19 -3.52 12.83 3.75
N SER A 20 -3.57 13.95 3.04
CA SER A 20 -3.23 14.02 1.62
C SER A 20 -1.89 13.30 1.42
N LYS A 21 -1.82 12.44 0.39
CA LYS A 21 -0.54 11.80 0.02
C LYS A 21 0.44 12.94 -0.22
N SER A 22 1.45 13.06 0.64
CA SER A 22 2.52 14.02 0.42
C SER A 22 3.42 13.45 -0.68
N THR A 23 3.80 14.30 -1.60
CA THR A 23 4.73 13.97 -2.69
C THR A 23 5.85 14.99 -2.69
N SER A 24 7.04 14.57 -3.08
CA SER A 24 8.22 15.43 -3.21
C SER A 24 8.92 15.11 -4.52
N ASP A 25 9.63 16.08 -5.06
CA ASP A 25 10.47 15.83 -6.22
C ASP A 25 11.76 15.13 -5.76
N LEU A 26 12.18 14.12 -6.52
CA LEU A 26 13.41 13.39 -6.29
C LEU A 26 14.44 13.80 -7.34
N LEU A 27 15.62 14.18 -6.88
CA LEU A 27 16.80 14.34 -7.70
C LEU A 27 17.83 13.28 -7.30
N PHE A 28 18.27 12.48 -8.26
CA PHE A 28 19.34 11.51 -8.06
C PHE A 28 20.45 11.74 -9.08
N GLU A 29 21.67 11.81 -8.59
CA GLU A 29 22.83 12.13 -9.41
C GLU A 29 23.98 11.17 -9.13
N ILE A 30 24.58 10.64 -10.21
CA ILE A 30 25.75 9.77 -10.17
C ILE A 30 26.91 10.54 -10.79
N GLY A 31 27.92 10.87 -9.99
CA GLY A 31 29.20 11.33 -10.48
C GLY A 31 30.00 10.15 -11.04
N THR A 32 30.56 10.30 -12.23
CA THR A 32 31.37 9.27 -12.88
C THR A 32 32.74 9.83 -13.26
N GLU A 33 33.69 8.93 -13.48
CA GLU A 33 34.83 9.28 -14.32
C GLU A 33 34.37 9.50 -15.76
N GLU A 34 35.24 9.99 -16.63
CA GLU A 34 34.86 10.38 -17.98
C GLU A 34 34.39 9.17 -18.82
N LEU A 35 33.07 9.06 -18.96
CA LEU A 35 32.45 8.07 -19.82
C LEU A 35 32.56 8.49 -21.27
N PRO A 36 32.97 7.60 -22.20
CA PRO A 36 32.87 7.90 -23.62
C PRO A 36 31.43 8.27 -23.97
N TYR A 37 31.24 9.36 -24.71
CA TYR A 37 29.94 9.98 -24.99
C TYR A 37 28.91 9.00 -25.57
N GLN A 38 29.37 8.01 -26.35
CA GLN A 38 28.54 6.99 -26.97
C GLN A 38 27.84 6.07 -25.99
N PHE A 39 28.33 5.92 -24.75
CA PHE A 39 27.72 5.10 -23.72
C PHE A 39 26.69 5.86 -22.88
N VAL A 40 26.71 7.19 -22.87
CA VAL A 40 25.82 8.02 -22.07
C VAL A 40 24.33 7.75 -22.37
N PRO A 41 23.87 7.67 -23.64
CA PRO A 41 22.47 7.36 -23.93
C PRO A 41 22.03 5.99 -23.41
N ALA A 42 22.84 4.96 -23.57
CA ALA A 42 22.54 3.62 -23.08
C ALA A 42 22.51 3.57 -21.55
N ALA A 43 23.44 4.24 -20.88
CA ALA A 43 23.46 4.36 -19.43
C ALA A 43 22.20 5.06 -18.89
N LEU A 44 21.76 6.14 -19.53
CA LEU A 44 20.53 6.84 -19.16
C LEU A 44 19.29 5.96 -19.35
N ALA A 45 19.22 5.20 -20.46
CA ALA A 45 18.13 4.27 -20.70
C ALA A 45 18.06 3.18 -19.61
N ALA A 46 19.21 2.55 -19.30
CA ALA A 46 19.29 1.55 -18.23
C ALA A 46 18.93 2.12 -16.85
N LEU A 47 19.35 3.36 -16.57
CA LEU A 47 19.01 4.05 -15.33
C LEU A 47 17.49 4.29 -15.21
N ARG A 48 16.82 4.68 -16.31
CA ARG A 48 15.36 4.80 -16.35
C ARG A 48 14.67 3.48 -16.04
N GLU A 49 15.01 2.43 -16.76
CA GLU A 49 14.41 1.11 -16.60
C GLU A 49 14.56 0.57 -15.18
N SER A 50 15.78 0.73 -14.62
CA SER A 50 16.05 0.33 -13.24
C SER A 50 15.22 1.13 -12.24
N ALA A 51 15.08 2.44 -12.43
CA ALA A 51 14.29 3.30 -11.56
C ALA A 51 12.80 2.96 -11.63
N GLU A 52 12.23 2.79 -12.83
CA GLU A 52 10.84 2.42 -13.03
C GLU A 52 10.50 1.06 -12.39
N THR A 53 11.38 0.07 -12.55
CA THR A 53 11.26 -1.23 -11.91
C THR A 53 11.28 -1.12 -10.40
N LEU A 54 12.26 -0.40 -9.84
CA LEU A 54 12.39 -0.18 -8.40
C LEU A 54 11.14 0.52 -7.82
N PHE A 55 10.64 1.57 -8.46
CA PHE A 55 9.46 2.29 -7.98
C PHE A 55 8.20 1.44 -8.02
N LYS A 56 8.04 0.62 -9.07
CA LYS A 56 6.94 -0.34 -9.19
C LYS A 56 6.99 -1.39 -8.08
N ASP A 57 8.16 -2.01 -7.84
CA ASP A 57 8.33 -3.04 -6.83
C ASP A 57 8.15 -2.47 -5.42
N ALA A 58 8.63 -1.25 -5.21
CA ALA A 58 8.41 -0.51 -3.97
C ALA A 58 7.00 0.08 -3.83
N ARG A 59 6.13 -0.05 -4.82
CA ARG A 59 4.78 0.54 -4.85
C ARG A 59 4.78 2.04 -4.58
N LEU A 60 5.76 2.74 -5.11
CA LEU A 60 5.88 4.19 -5.06
C LEU A 60 5.25 4.79 -6.32
N THR A 61 4.22 5.60 -6.14
CA THR A 61 3.65 6.38 -7.25
C THR A 61 4.50 7.62 -7.51
N HIS A 62 4.67 7.97 -8.76
CA HIS A 62 5.46 9.12 -9.19
C HIS A 62 4.89 9.76 -10.45
N GLY A 63 5.32 10.98 -10.75
CA GLY A 63 5.03 11.69 -11.98
C GLY A 63 6.06 11.40 -13.07
N SER A 64 6.45 12.43 -13.82
CA SER A 64 7.37 12.28 -14.93
C SER A 64 8.81 12.00 -14.46
N ILE A 65 9.56 11.22 -15.25
CA ILE A 65 10.99 10.98 -15.07
C ILE A 65 11.75 11.72 -16.17
N ARG A 66 12.66 12.61 -15.79
CA ARG A 66 13.55 13.33 -16.68
C ARG A 66 14.98 12.85 -16.47
N LEU A 67 15.70 12.66 -17.55
CA LEU A 67 17.08 12.18 -17.56
C LEU A 67 17.99 13.23 -18.20
N LEU A 68 19.13 13.45 -17.57
CA LEU A 68 20.18 14.34 -18.04
C LEU A 68 21.51 13.62 -17.91
N GLY A 69 22.37 13.76 -18.89
CA GLY A 69 23.68 13.10 -18.86
C GLY A 69 24.76 13.90 -19.50
N THR A 70 25.92 13.86 -18.88
CA THR A 70 27.21 14.32 -19.42
C THR A 70 28.21 13.18 -19.26
N PRO A 71 29.40 13.24 -19.88
CA PRO A 71 30.45 12.24 -19.69
C PRO A 71 30.83 11.99 -18.21
N ARG A 72 30.60 12.96 -17.33
CA ARG A 72 30.98 12.85 -15.90
C ARG A 72 29.85 12.84 -14.93
N ARG A 73 28.58 12.83 -15.43
CA ARG A 73 27.42 12.95 -14.56
C ARG A 73 26.18 12.37 -15.23
N LEU A 74 25.53 11.45 -14.55
CA LEU A 74 24.21 10.94 -14.93
C LEU A 74 23.20 11.36 -13.87
N THR A 75 22.11 11.97 -14.29
CA THR A 75 21.10 12.49 -13.37
C THR A 75 19.73 12.02 -13.81
N PHE A 76 18.88 11.62 -12.86
CA PHE A 76 17.46 11.54 -13.10
C PHE A 76 16.70 12.37 -12.07
N MET A 77 15.62 12.97 -12.53
CA MET A 77 14.70 13.76 -11.75
C MET A 77 13.32 13.10 -11.85
N VAL A 78 12.63 12.98 -10.74
CA VAL A 78 11.29 12.41 -10.66
C VAL A 78 10.38 13.44 -10.01
N GLU A 79 9.32 13.81 -10.70
CA GLU A 79 8.33 14.75 -10.18
C GLU A 79 7.31 14.02 -9.31
N ALA A 80 6.84 14.70 -8.27
CA ALA A 80 5.73 14.25 -7.43
C ALA A 80 5.83 12.79 -6.96
N MET A 81 7.01 12.36 -6.52
CA MET A 81 7.22 11.04 -5.96
C MET A 81 6.52 10.91 -4.61
N ALA A 82 5.82 9.81 -4.40
CA ALA A 82 5.18 9.53 -3.12
C ALA A 82 6.24 9.34 -2.01
N ASP A 83 6.03 9.98 -0.87
CA ASP A 83 6.88 9.84 0.32
C ASP A 83 6.70 8.51 1.05
N ARG A 84 5.67 7.74 0.68
CA ARG A 84 5.33 6.44 1.27
C ARG A 84 4.85 5.45 0.23
N GLN A 85 5.15 4.21 0.47
CA GLN A 85 4.62 3.09 -0.31
C GLN A 85 3.09 3.01 -0.22
N ALA A 86 2.44 2.66 -1.31
CA ALA A 86 1.04 2.29 -1.26
C ALA A 86 0.84 1.06 -0.36
N PRO A 87 -0.23 1.02 0.46
CA PRO A 87 -0.51 -0.14 1.29
C PRO A 87 -0.59 -1.40 0.44
N ALA A 88 0.03 -2.48 0.91
CA ALA A 88 -0.15 -3.79 0.31
C ALA A 88 -1.44 -4.39 0.86
N VAL A 89 -2.41 -4.61 0.00
CA VAL A 89 -3.56 -5.44 0.31
C VAL A 89 -3.18 -6.87 -0.03
N LYS A 90 -3.12 -7.73 0.97
CA LYS A 90 -2.89 -9.17 0.80
C LYS A 90 -4.20 -9.88 1.08
N GLU A 91 -4.82 -10.40 0.06
CA GLU A 91 -5.97 -11.28 0.21
C GLU A 91 -5.47 -12.68 0.60
N VAL A 92 -5.99 -13.22 1.68
CA VAL A 92 -5.64 -14.55 2.16
C VAL A 92 -6.91 -15.37 2.31
N MET A 93 -6.99 -16.49 1.62
CA MET A 93 -8.09 -17.42 1.76
C MET A 93 -8.02 -18.13 3.12
N GLY A 94 -9.06 -17.98 3.91
CA GLY A 94 -9.23 -18.60 5.20
C GLY A 94 -10.03 -19.91 5.13
N PRO A 95 -10.58 -20.35 6.25
CA PRO A 95 -11.43 -21.55 6.33
C PRO A 95 -12.72 -21.36 5.55
N SER A 96 -13.35 -22.48 5.13
CA SER A 96 -14.69 -22.42 4.55
C SER A 96 -15.69 -21.88 5.57
N LYS A 97 -16.74 -21.23 5.10
CA LYS A 97 -17.80 -20.67 5.96
C LYS A 97 -18.39 -21.70 6.93
N ALA A 98 -18.57 -22.93 6.47
CA ALA A 98 -19.10 -24.04 7.30
C ALA A 98 -18.16 -24.46 8.43
N VAL A 99 -16.86 -24.21 8.29
CA VAL A 99 -15.85 -24.46 9.33
C VAL A 99 -15.59 -23.20 10.16
N ALA A 100 -15.75 -22.03 9.55
CA ALA A 100 -15.51 -20.74 10.19
C ALA A 100 -16.57 -20.37 11.24
N TYR A 101 -17.82 -20.76 11.00
CA TYR A 101 -18.95 -20.43 11.87
C TYR A 101 -19.64 -21.69 12.35
N ASP A 102 -20.14 -21.69 13.60
CA ASP A 102 -20.97 -22.75 14.14
C ASP A 102 -22.43 -22.61 13.65
N THR A 103 -23.28 -23.57 14.02
CA THR A 103 -24.70 -23.56 13.67
C THR A 103 -25.49 -22.38 14.25
N SER A 104 -24.93 -21.69 15.24
CA SER A 104 -25.46 -20.48 15.87
C SER A 104 -24.90 -19.20 15.28
N GLY A 105 -24.00 -19.29 14.30
CA GLY A 105 -23.35 -18.13 13.65
C GLY A 105 -22.16 -17.54 14.42
N ASN A 106 -21.67 -18.23 15.46
CA ASN A 106 -20.51 -17.74 16.20
C ASN A 106 -19.20 -18.21 15.55
N PRO A 107 -18.13 -17.41 15.67
CA PRO A 107 -16.82 -17.77 15.14
C PRO A 107 -16.22 -18.96 15.87
N THR A 108 -15.86 -19.99 15.13
CA THR A 108 -15.20 -21.19 15.66
C THR A 108 -13.72 -20.93 15.99
N ARG A 109 -13.10 -21.90 16.67
CA ARG A 109 -11.67 -21.88 16.93
C ARG A 109 -10.83 -21.78 15.65
N ALA A 110 -11.28 -22.37 14.54
CA ALA A 110 -10.61 -22.30 13.25
C ALA A 110 -10.57 -20.87 12.73
N LEU A 111 -11.71 -20.15 12.79
CA LEU A 111 -11.77 -18.75 12.39
C LEU A 111 -10.97 -17.85 13.33
N GLN A 112 -11.06 -18.06 14.63
CA GLN A 112 -10.28 -17.31 15.61
C GLN A 112 -8.77 -17.49 15.41
N GLY A 113 -8.31 -18.71 15.13
CA GLY A 113 -6.91 -18.98 14.81
C GLY A 113 -6.45 -18.31 13.51
N PHE A 114 -7.29 -18.31 12.47
CA PHE A 114 -7.01 -17.61 11.23
C PHE A 114 -6.89 -16.09 11.46
N MET A 115 -7.84 -15.47 12.15
CA MET A 115 -7.82 -14.05 12.48
C MET A 115 -6.59 -13.65 13.29
N ALA A 116 -6.25 -14.42 14.31
CA ALA A 116 -5.07 -14.18 15.14
C ALA A 116 -3.78 -14.29 14.32
N GLY A 117 -3.68 -15.27 13.40
CA GLY A 117 -2.54 -15.44 12.50
C GLY A 117 -2.37 -14.30 11.50
N GLN A 118 -3.46 -13.72 11.02
CA GLN A 118 -3.45 -12.61 10.07
C GLN A 118 -3.49 -11.23 10.76
N ARG A 119 -3.73 -11.17 12.07
CA ARG A 119 -3.90 -9.93 12.87
C ARG A 119 -5.03 -9.05 12.34
N ILE A 120 -6.16 -9.67 12.04
CA ILE A 120 -7.37 -9.02 11.52
C ILE A 120 -8.53 -9.20 12.51
N GLU A 121 -9.53 -8.32 12.41
CA GLU A 121 -10.73 -8.35 13.23
C GLU A 121 -11.96 -8.82 12.41
N LEU A 122 -13.02 -9.29 13.09
CA LEU A 122 -14.25 -9.80 12.46
C LEU A 122 -14.83 -8.85 11.37
N PRO A 123 -14.90 -7.53 11.55
CA PRO A 123 -15.47 -6.64 10.54
C PRO A 123 -14.60 -6.50 9.26
N GLU A 124 -13.38 -7.01 9.27
CA GLU A 124 -12.47 -6.99 8.10
C GLU A 124 -12.59 -8.24 7.23
N LEU A 125 -13.39 -9.25 7.68
CA LEU A 125 -13.59 -10.50 6.97
C LEU A 125 -14.69 -10.37 5.92
N GLU A 126 -14.42 -10.88 4.73
CA GLU A 126 -15.40 -11.05 3.68
C GLU A 126 -15.66 -12.52 3.39
N ILE A 127 -16.92 -12.89 3.16
CA ILE A 127 -17.28 -14.22 2.68
C ILE A 127 -17.45 -14.13 1.16
N ARG A 128 -16.69 -14.93 0.43
CA ARG A 128 -16.75 -14.99 -1.03
C ARG A 128 -17.08 -16.39 -1.50
N GLU A 129 -17.94 -16.47 -2.52
CA GLU A 129 -18.27 -17.73 -3.18
C GLU A 129 -17.15 -18.10 -4.18
N THR A 130 -16.69 -19.33 -4.06
CA THR A 130 -15.68 -19.90 -4.97
C THR A 130 -16.23 -21.18 -5.59
N PRO A 131 -15.62 -21.71 -6.68
CA PRO A 131 -16.02 -22.99 -7.26
C PRO A 131 -16.01 -24.18 -6.29
N LYS A 132 -15.35 -24.02 -5.11
CA LYS A 132 -15.25 -25.04 -4.05
C LYS A 132 -16.15 -24.75 -2.87
N GLY A 133 -17.01 -23.71 -2.95
CA GLY A 133 -17.90 -23.27 -1.87
C GLY A 133 -17.59 -21.87 -1.33
N GLU A 134 -18.27 -21.47 -0.25
CA GLU A 134 -18.05 -20.17 0.41
C GLU A 134 -16.84 -20.24 1.35
N TYR A 135 -15.93 -19.28 1.20
CA TYR A 135 -14.73 -19.15 2.01
C TYR A 135 -14.63 -17.74 2.63
N VAL A 136 -13.96 -17.66 3.77
CA VAL A 136 -13.61 -16.39 4.42
C VAL A 136 -12.33 -15.84 3.80
N TYR A 137 -12.30 -14.52 3.55
CA TYR A 137 -11.13 -13.78 3.04
C TYR A 137 -10.83 -12.60 3.93
#